data_8399ece429d15d1427788bfc86853f9d
#
_entry.id   8399ece429d15d1427788bfc86853f9d
#
_cell.length_a   1.000
_cell.length_b   1.000
_cell.length_c   1.000
_cell.angle_alpha   90.00
_cell.angle_beta   90.00
_cell.angle_gamma   90.00
#
_symmetry.space_group_name_H-M   'P 1'
#
loop_
_entity.id
_entity.type
_entity.pdbx_description
1 polymer ?
#
loop_
_entity_poly.entity_id
_entity_poly.type
_entity_poly.pdbx_seq_one_letter_code
_entity_poly.pdbx_strand_id
1 'polypeptide(L)'
;QLIDAGNAQALAQIDVVFPIVHGTLGEDGSLQGMLRMANLPFVGSDVLGSAACMDKDVTKRLLRDAGLNIAPFVTLTRANRDKHSFAQIQAQLGLPLFVKPANQGSSVGVSKVTSEAQFNDAVRLAFEFDHKVVVEQGINGREIECAVLGNDFPQASTCGEVVLNSDFYSYDTKYIDDKGAQVVVPAALDPDVNDKIRAIAVEAYQALGCCGMARV
;
A
#
# COMPACT_ATOMS: atom_id res chain seq x y z
N GLN A 1 -2.31 29.61 -8.72
CA GLN A 1 -1.05 30.27 -9.06
C GLN A 1 0.03 29.85 -8.09
N LEU A 2 1.18 29.42 -8.60
CA LEU A 2 2.34 29.11 -7.78
C LEU A 2 3.05 30.43 -7.41
N ILE A 3 3.35 30.61 -6.13
CA ILE A 3 3.97 31.81 -5.60
C ILE A 3 5.26 31.43 -4.85
N ASP A 4 6.34 32.14 -5.10
CA ASP A 4 7.56 32.05 -4.31
C ASP A 4 7.28 32.59 -2.89
N ALA A 5 7.42 31.74 -1.87
CA ALA A 5 7.16 32.12 -0.48
C ALA A 5 8.16 33.17 0.06
N GLY A 6 9.36 33.28 -0.52
CA GLY A 6 10.40 34.24 -0.08
C GLY A 6 10.16 35.66 -0.52
N ASN A 7 9.51 35.87 -1.67
CA ASN A 7 9.33 37.21 -2.28
C ASN A 7 7.91 37.48 -2.79
N ALA A 8 6.98 36.57 -2.59
CA ALA A 8 5.59 36.60 -3.06
C ALA A 8 5.44 36.79 -4.58
N GLN A 9 6.47 36.44 -5.36
CA GLN A 9 6.43 36.56 -6.81
C GLN A 9 5.63 35.41 -7.41
N ALA A 10 4.76 35.71 -8.36
CA ALA A 10 4.06 34.70 -9.13
C ALA A 10 5.02 33.93 -10.05
N LEU A 11 5.12 32.64 -9.89
CA LEU A 11 6.01 31.78 -10.68
C LEU A 11 5.29 31.19 -11.90
N ALA A 12 4.11 30.60 -11.67
CA ALA A 12 3.33 29.99 -12.74
C ALA A 12 1.85 29.88 -12.37
N GLN A 13 1.00 29.78 -13.39
CA GLN A 13 -0.34 29.23 -13.23
C GLN A 13 -0.26 27.72 -13.35
N ILE A 14 -0.94 27.03 -12.43
CA ILE A 14 -1.08 25.57 -12.45
C ILE A 14 -2.53 25.24 -12.77
N ASP A 15 -2.73 24.48 -13.82
CA ASP A 15 -4.06 24.04 -14.25
C ASP A 15 -4.40 22.65 -13.72
N VAL A 16 -3.41 21.77 -13.56
CA VAL A 16 -3.54 20.41 -13.01
C VAL A 16 -2.25 19.97 -12.35
N VAL A 17 -2.36 19.21 -11.27
CA VAL A 17 -1.21 18.61 -10.57
C VAL A 17 -1.18 17.10 -10.86
N PHE A 18 0.00 16.61 -11.26
CA PHE A 18 0.26 15.17 -11.33
C PHE A 18 1.27 14.78 -10.24
N PRO A 19 0.78 14.34 -9.06
CA PRO A 19 1.67 14.01 -7.95
C PRO A 19 2.49 12.77 -8.25
N ILE A 20 3.81 12.89 -8.21
CA ILE A 20 4.72 11.74 -8.24
C ILE A 20 5.47 11.76 -6.91
N VAL A 21 4.76 11.43 -5.85
CA VAL A 21 5.24 11.37 -4.47
C VAL A 21 4.81 10.05 -3.85
N HIS A 22 5.65 9.50 -2.99
CA HIS A 22 5.43 8.20 -2.38
C HIS A 22 5.33 8.30 -0.87
N GLY A 23 4.49 7.43 -0.29
CA GLY A 23 4.38 7.26 1.15
C GLY A 23 3.57 8.34 1.86
N THR A 24 3.87 8.52 3.12
CA THR A 24 3.18 9.42 4.04
C THR A 24 3.20 10.86 3.56
N LEU A 25 2.10 11.59 3.72
CA LEU A 25 1.80 12.94 3.24
C LEU A 25 1.58 13.04 1.72
N GLY A 26 2.09 12.11 0.92
CA GLY A 26 1.92 12.10 -0.53
C GLY A 26 0.76 11.22 -0.99
N GLU A 27 0.57 10.04 -0.36
CA GLU A 27 -0.39 9.02 -0.78
C GLU A 27 -1.50 8.75 0.26
N ASP A 28 -1.52 9.46 1.39
CA ASP A 28 -2.43 9.24 2.52
C ASP A 28 -3.64 10.17 2.58
N GLY A 29 -3.87 10.95 1.54
CA GLY A 29 -4.94 11.94 1.47
C GLY A 29 -4.55 13.35 1.92
N SER A 30 -3.37 13.54 2.54
CA SER A 30 -2.92 14.85 3.02
C SER A 30 -2.66 15.82 1.87
N LEU A 31 -1.85 15.41 0.89
CA LEU A 31 -1.60 16.20 -0.32
C LEU A 31 -2.90 16.44 -1.11
N GLN A 32 -3.71 15.42 -1.26
CA GLN A 32 -5.00 15.48 -1.96
C GLN A 32 -5.95 16.49 -1.29
N GLY A 33 -6.01 16.47 0.04
CA GLY A 33 -6.78 17.46 0.82
C GLY A 33 -6.29 18.89 0.65
N MET A 34 -4.97 19.10 0.63
CA MET A 34 -4.37 20.41 0.36
C MET A 34 -4.72 20.92 -1.06
N LEU A 35 -4.60 20.05 -2.07
CA LEU A 35 -4.92 20.41 -3.45
C LEU A 35 -6.41 20.74 -3.62
N ARG A 36 -7.31 20.00 -2.96
CA ARG A 36 -8.74 20.31 -2.93
C ARG A 36 -9.04 21.66 -2.29
N MET A 37 -8.41 21.97 -1.15
CA MET A 37 -8.58 23.27 -0.51
C MET A 37 -8.06 24.42 -1.37
N ALA A 38 -7.00 24.16 -2.16
CA ALA A 38 -6.46 25.12 -3.12
C ALA A 38 -7.28 25.19 -4.42
N ASN A 39 -8.34 24.39 -4.57
CA ASN A 39 -9.14 24.27 -5.79
C ASN A 39 -8.30 23.92 -7.02
N LEU A 40 -7.32 23.05 -6.86
CA LEU A 40 -6.44 22.56 -7.93
C LEU A 40 -6.84 21.14 -8.32
N PRO A 41 -7.21 20.88 -9.59
CA PRO A 41 -7.38 19.54 -10.12
C PRO A 41 -6.09 18.73 -10.02
N PHE A 42 -6.19 17.44 -9.74
CA PHE A 42 -5.04 16.54 -9.69
C PHE A 42 -5.37 15.14 -10.21
N VAL A 43 -4.33 14.42 -10.62
CA VAL A 43 -4.41 13.03 -11.06
C VAL A 43 -4.20 12.12 -9.86
N GLY A 44 -5.02 11.08 -9.74
CA GLY A 44 -4.96 10.10 -8.67
C GLY A 44 -6.21 10.06 -7.82
N SER A 45 -6.21 9.18 -6.83
CA SER A 45 -7.35 9.00 -5.93
C SER A 45 -7.55 10.22 -5.03
N ASP A 46 -8.80 10.49 -4.69
CA ASP A 46 -9.18 11.57 -3.78
C ASP A 46 -8.82 11.21 -2.31
N VAL A 47 -9.08 12.11 -1.40
CA VAL A 47 -8.75 12.01 0.05
C VAL A 47 -9.17 10.67 0.64
N LEU A 48 -10.43 10.26 0.43
CA LEU A 48 -10.95 9.02 1.00
C LEU A 48 -10.23 7.78 0.47
N GLY A 49 -10.12 7.63 -0.86
CA GLY A 49 -9.45 6.50 -1.48
C GLY A 49 -7.97 6.43 -1.08
N SER A 50 -7.27 7.56 -1.12
CA SER A 50 -5.87 7.64 -0.69
C SER A 50 -5.68 7.24 0.77
N ALA A 51 -6.48 7.78 1.69
CA ALA A 51 -6.39 7.46 3.12
C ALA A 51 -6.76 5.99 3.41
N ALA A 52 -7.82 5.47 2.75
CA ALA A 52 -8.23 4.08 2.90
C ALA A 52 -7.17 3.10 2.39
N CYS A 53 -6.51 3.41 1.26
CA CYS A 53 -5.46 2.58 0.69
C CYS A 53 -4.15 2.63 1.50
N MET A 54 -3.84 3.76 2.14
CA MET A 54 -2.64 3.87 2.96
C MET A 54 -2.74 3.03 4.24
N ASP A 55 -3.91 2.99 4.88
CA ASP A 55 -4.14 2.24 6.11
C ASP A 55 -4.41 0.76 5.82
N LYS A 56 -3.41 -0.10 6.01
CA LYS A 56 -3.47 -1.55 5.71
C LYS A 56 -4.61 -2.28 6.43
N ASP A 57 -4.96 -1.87 7.64
CA ASP A 57 -6.06 -2.46 8.39
C ASP A 57 -7.42 -2.09 7.77
N VAL A 58 -7.60 -0.82 7.39
CA VAL A 58 -8.81 -0.33 6.72
C VAL A 58 -8.93 -0.96 5.33
N THR A 59 -7.85 -0.92 4.52
CA THR A 59 -7.78 -1.59 3.21
C THR A 59 -8.24 -3.04 3.29
N LYS A 60 -7.64 -3.82 4.19
CA LYS A 60 -7.96 -5.25 4.33
C LYS A 60 -9.41 -5.48 4.74
N ARG A 61 -9.95 -4.67 5.63
CA ARG A 61 -11.36 -4.79 6.03
C ARG A 61 -12.31 -4.46 4.90
N LEU A 62 -12.06 -3.42 4.13
CA LEU A 62 -12.90 -3.04 2.99
C LEU A 62 -12.83 -4.10 1.88
N LEU A 63 -11.64 -4.59 1.54
CA LEU A 63 -11.49 -5.65 0.54
C LEU A 63 -12.19 -6.96 0.96
N ARG A 64 -12.10 -7.32 2.24
CA ARG A 64 -12.80 -8.49 2.78
C ARG A 64 -14.32 -8.33 2.73
N ASP A 65 -14.83 -7.13 3.05
CA ASP A 65 -16.26 -6.81 2.98
C ASP A 65 -16.79 -6.89 1.54
N ALA A 66 -15.95 -6.49 0.58
CA ALA A 66 -16.22 -6.64 -0.85
C ALA A 66 -16.10 -8.10 -1.37
N GLY A 67 -15.75 -9.06 -0.52
CA GLY A 67 -15.62 -10.48 -0.90
C GLY A 67 -14.29 -10.86 -1.53
N LEU A 68 -13.32 -9.96 -1.55
CA LEU A 68 -11.98 -10.23 -2.09
C LEU A 68 -11.12 -11.03 -1.11
N ASN A 69 -10.33 -11.94 -1.63
CA ASN A 69 -9.38 -12.71 -0.84
C ASN A 69 -8.23 -11.82 -0.38
N ILE A 70 -7.97 -11.85 0.91
CA ILE A 70 -6.86 -11.13 1.54
C ILE A 70 -6.01 -12.07 2.39
N ALA A 71 -4.74 -11.74 2.61
CA ALA A 71 -3.94 -12.43 3.60
C ALA A 71 -4.59 -12.29 4.98
N PRO A 72 -4.81 -13.38 5.74
CA PRO A 72 -5.29 -13.32 7.13
C PRO A 72 -4.39 -12.42 7.98
N PHE A 73 -4.99 -11.68 8.91
CA PHE A 73 -4.25 -10.71 9.71
C PHE A 73 -4.87 -10.47 11.09
N VAL A 74 -4.05 -9.92 11.98
CA VAL A 74 -4.44 -9.39 13.30
C VAL A 74 -3.97 -7.95 13.40
N THR A 75 -4.82 -7.08 13.92
CA THR A 75 -4.46 -5.67 14.15
C THR A 75 -4.14 -5.45 15.61
N LEU A 76 -2.94 -4.94 15.88
CA LEU A 76 -2.46 -4.55 17.19
C LEU A 76 -2.50 -3.04 17.35
N THR A 77 -2.93 -2.60 18.53
CA THR A 77 -2.83 -1.23 19.01
C THR A 77 -2.15 -1.23 20.36
N ARG A 78 -1.70 -0.07 20.86
CA ARG A 78 -1.15 0.03 22.22
C ARG A 78 -2.13 -0.45 23.30
N ALA A 79 -3.45 -0.35 23.03
CA ALA A 79 -4.50 -0.73 23.98
C ALA A 79 -4.80 -2.24 23.99
N ASN A 80 -4.48 -2.98 22.91
CA ASN A 80 -4.84 -4.39 22.81
C ASN A 80 -3.63 -5.34 22.63
N ARG A 81 -2.41 -4.84 22.45
CA ARG A 81 -1.22 -5.67 22.16
C ARG A 81 -1.02 -6.78 23.20
N ASP A 82 -1.26 -6.48 24.47
CA ASP A 82 -1.04 -7.41 25.58
C ASP A 82 -2.12 -8.52 25.65
N LYS A 83 -3.19 -8.40 24.85
CA LYS A 83 -4.23 -9.43 24.70
C LYS A 83 -3.87 -10.48 23.62
N HIS A 84 -2.78 -10.27 22.89
CA HIS A 84 -2.36 -11.12 21.79
C HIS A 84 -0.93 -11.63 22.02
N SER A 85 -0.78 -12.87 22.48
CA SER A 85 0.53 -13.50 22.57
C SER A 85 1.02 -13.96 21.19
N PHE A 86 2.35 -14.11 21.03
CA PHE A 86 2.93 -14.69 19.81
C PHE A 86 2.34 -16.07 19.49
N ALA A 87 2.19 -16.94 20.50
CA ALA A 87 1.64 -18.27 20.32
C ALA A 87 0.19 -18.26 19.77
N GLN A 88 -0.64 -17.33 20.23
CA GLN A 88 -2.00 -17.16 19.71
C GLN A 88 -2.01 -16.70 18.26
N ILE A 89 -1.17 -15.69 17.93
CA ILE A 89 -1.05 -15.16 16.56
C ILE A 89 -0.49 -16.23 15.63
N GLN A 90 0.56 -16.95 16.05
CA GLN A 90 1.13 -18.07 15.29
C GLN A 90 0.12 -19.18 15.04
N ALA A 91 -0.68 -19.54 16.04
CA ALA A 91 -1.74 -20.57 15.88
C ALA A 91 -2.82 -20.13 14.88
N GLN A 92 -3.13 -18.84 14.81
CA GLN A 92 -4.13 -18.28 13.90
C GLN A 92 -3.62 -18.07 12.48
N LEU A 93 -2.39 -17.59 12.32
CA LEU A 93 -1.87 -17.10 11.02
C LEU A 93 -0.78 -18.00 10.43
N GLY A 94 -0.16 -18.89 11.22
CA GLY A 94 1.00 -19.66 10.79
C GLY A 94 2.30 -18.83 10.76
N LEU A 95 3.35 -19.41 10.17
CA LEU A 95 4.64 -18.77 9.93
C LEU A 95 5.02 -18.90 8.45
N PRO A 96 5.81 -17.97 7.88
CA PRO A 96 6.28 -16.73 8.51
C PRO A 96 5.17 -15.70 8.67
N LEU A 97 5.38 -14.73 9.57
CA LEU A 97 4.53 -13.56 9.73
C LEU A 97 5.22 -12.32 9.15
N PHE A 98 4.41 -11.35 8.71
CA PHE A 98 4.88 -10.00 8.45
C PHE A 98 4.25 -9.03 9.43
N VAL A 99 5.08 -8.27 10.14
CA VAL A 99 4.68 -7.22 11.08
C VAL A 99 4.92 -5.87 10.40
N LYS A 100 3.89 -5.04 10.32
CA LYS A 100 3.89 -3.81 9.52
C LYS A 100 3.20 -2.66 10.27
N PRO A 101 3.73 -1.43 10.25
CA PRO A 101 2.95 -0.24 10.58
C PRO A 101 1.74 -0.13 9.62
N ALA A 102 0.57 0.26 10.12
CA ALA A 102 -0.63 0.32 9.27
C ALA A 102 -0.53 1.41 8.19
N ASN A 103 0.00 2.60 8.53
CA ASN A 103 -0.02 3.79 7.68
C ASN A 103 1.35 4.18 7.13
N GLN A 104 2.26 3.22 6.95
CA GLN A 104 3.56 3.47 6.32
C GLN A 104 3.64 2.81 4.95
N GLY A 105 4.17 3.57 3.96
CA GLY A 105 4.49 3.07 2.64
C GLY A 105 5.88 2.45 2.56
N SER A 106 6.26 1.99 1.36
CA SER A 106 7.65 1.67 0.98
C SER A 106 8.37 0.68 1.91
N SER A 107 7.65 -0.24 2.56
CA SER A 107 8.19 -1.23 3.50
C SER A 107 8.89 -0.64 4.76
N VAL A 108 8.69 0.64 5.07
CA VAL A 108 9.21 1.25 6.30
C VAL A 108 8.62 0.56 7.52
N GLY A 109 9.49 0.11 8.44
CA GLY A 109 9.09 -0.58 9.67
C GLY A 109 8.49 -1.97 9.48
N VAL A 110 8.61 -2.57 8.29
CA VAL A 110 8.13 -3.92 8.00
C VAL A 110 9.19 -4.96 8.35
N SER A 111 8.76 -6.02 9.04
CA SER A 111 9.64 -7.13 9.45
C SER A 111 9.02 -8.49 9.12
N LYS A 112 9.83 -9.40 8.56
CA LYS A 112 9.51 -10.83 8.43
C LYS A 112 9.89 -11.54 9.73
N VAL A 113 9.00 -12.35 10.27
CA VAL A 113 9.11 -12.96 11.60
C VAL A 113 8.90 -14.46 11.50
N THR A 114 9.82 -15.22 12.09
CA THR A 114 9.78 -16.68 12.17
C THR A 114 9.91 -17.20 13.61
N SER A 115 10.11 -16.31 14.60
CA SER A 115 10.26 -16.67 16.01
C SER A 115 9.68 -15.60 16.94
N GLU A 116 9.42 -15.97 18.20
CA GLU A 116 8.87 -15.07 19.21
C GLU A 116 9.79 -13.87 19.52
N ALA A 117 11.10 -14.10 19.57
CA ALA A 117 12.06 -13.03 19.79
C ALA A 117 11.99 -11.98 18.67
N GLN A 118 11.99 -12.43 17.41
CA GLN A 118 11.82 -11.55 16.27
C GLN A 118 10.47 -10.83 16.27
N PHE A 119 9.38 -11.52 16.71
CA PHE A 119 8.06 -10.91 16.80
C PHE A 119 8.03 -9.73 17.77
N ASN A 120 8.61 -9.88 18.96
CA ASN A 120 8.63 -8.82 19.96
C ASN A 120 9.42 -7.58 19.47
N ASP A 121 10.56 -7.81 18.82
CA ASP A 121 11.36 -6.72 18.23
C ASP A 121 10.63 -6.05 17.06
N ALA A 122 10.01 -6.83 16.19
CA ALA A 122 9.24 -6.33 15.04
C ALA A 122 8.04 -5.48 15.47
N VAL A 123 7.28 -5.93 16.47
CA VAL A 123 6.14 -5.17 17.01
C VAL A 123 6.61 -3.87 17.65
N ARG A 124 7.71 -3.89 18.41
CA ARG A 124 8.30 -2.69 18.99
C ARG A 124 8.70 -1.70 17.91
N LEU A 125 9.45 -2.17 16.89
CA LEU A 125 9.87 -1.33 15.76
C LEU A 125 8.67 -0.73 15.02
N ALA A 126 7.66 -1.54 14.68
CA ALA A 126 6.49 -1.05 13.96
C ALA A 126 5.72 0.03 14.74
N PHE A 127 5.66 -0.07 16.07
CA PHE A 127 5.07 0.97 16.93
C PHE A 127 5.88 2.26 17.05
N GLU A 128 7.13 2.29 16.57
CA GLU A 128 7.89 3.55 16.45
C GLU A 128 7.35 4.42 15.30
N PHE A 129 6.79 3.77 14.27
CA PHE A 129 6.29 4.42 13.06
C PHE A 129 4.79 4.68 13.05
N ASP A 130 4.00 3.91 13.85
CA ASP A 130 2.55 4.05 13.86
C ASP A 130 1.97 3.65 15.24
N HIS A 131 0.77 4.13 15.53
CA HIS A 131 0.00 3.70 16.69
C HIS A 131 -0.79 2.40 16.47
N LYS A 132 -0.86 1.93 15.21
CA LYS A 132 -1.54 0.73 14.75
C LYS A 132 -0.60 -0.14 13.92
N VAL A 133 -0.55 -1.43 14.25
CA VAL A 133 0.33 -2.42 13.61
C VAL A 133 -0.52 -3.55 13.06
N VAL A 134 -0.24 -3.98 11.85
CA VAL A 134 -0.84 -5.15 11.21
C VAL A 134 0.15 -6.30 11.24
N VAL A 135 -0.28 -7.43 11.78
CA VAL A 135 0.45 -8.71 11.71
C VAL A 135 -0.30 -9.59 10.73
N GLU A 136 0.35 -10.00 9.66
CA GLU A 136 -0.30 -10.81 8.62
C GLU A 136 0.48 -12.09 8.33
N GLN A 137 -0.24 -13.08 7.81
CA GLN A 137 0.33 -14.31 7.30
C GLN A 137 1.27 -14.01 6.14
N GLY A 138 2.47 -14.57 6.15
CA GLY A 138 3.37 -14.56 5.01
C GLY A 138 2.87 -15.51 3.92
N ILE A 139 2.62 -14.97 2.75
CA ILE A 139 2.21 -15.74 1.57
C ILE A 139 3.43 -15.90 0.66
N ASN A 140 3.70 -17.12 0.26
CA ASN A 140 4.70 -17.40 -0.76
C ASN A 140 4.02 -17.38 -2.13
N GLY A 141 4.33 -16.37 -2.95
CA GLY A 141 3.69 -16.17 -4.25
C GLY A 141 4.46 -15.17 -5.10
N ARG A 142 4.04 -15.03 -6.34
CA ARG A 142 4.53 -14.00 -7.26
C ARG A 142 3.91 -12.66 -6.90
N GLU A 143 4.69 -11.58 -7.02
CA GLU A 143 4.18 -10.22 -6.82
C GLU A 143 3.68 -9.67 -8.16
N ILE A 144 2.37 -9.73 -8.35
CA ILE A 144 1.72 -9.26 -9.58
C ILE A 144 0.98 -7.97 -9.28
N GLU A 145 1.10 -7.01 -10.17
CA GLU A 145 0.43 -5.71 -10.05
C GLU A 145 -0.14 -5.26 -11.40
N CYS A 146 -1.12 -4.36 -11.36
CA CYS A 146 -1.57 -3.65 -12.54
C CYS A 146 -1.99 -2.20 -12.20
N ALA A 147 -1.87 -1.32 -13.17
CA ALA A 147 -2.43 0.02 -13.08
C ALA A 147 -3.94 -0.04 -13.37
N VAL A 148 -4.71 0.74 -12.61
CA VAL A 148 -6.13 0.96 -12.88
C VAL A 148 -6.34 2.45 -13.14
N LEU A 149 -7.04 2.77 -14.24
CA LEU A 149 -7.30 4.13 -14.68
C LEU A 149 -8.81 4.32 -14.91
N GLY A 150 -9.35 5.40 -14.40
CA GLY A 150 -10.73 5.81 -14.63
C GLY A 150 -11.49 6.16 -13.35
N ASN A 151 -12.70 6.68 -13.52
CA ASN A 151 -13.61 7.03 -12.44
C ASN A 151 -14.79 6.05 -12.41
N ASP A 152 -15.86 6.33 -13.14
CA ASP A 152 -17.08 5.51 -13.14
C ASP A 152 -16.88 4.14 -13.83
N PHE A 153 -15.99 4.08 -14.83
CA PHE A 153 -15.70 2.88 -15.62
C PHE A 153 -14.19 2.61 -15.65
N PRO A 154 -13.59 2.25 -14.50
CA PRO A 154 -12.15 2.02 -14.41
C PRO A 154 -11.72 0.81 -15.24
N GLN A 155 -10.54 0.93 -15.82
CA GLN A 155 -9.92 -0.11 -16.63
C GLN A 155 -8.54 -0.47 -16.08
N ALA A 156 -8.25 -1.77 -16.00
CA ALA A 156 -6.94 -2.26 -15.62
C ALA A 156 -6.03 -2.44 -16.83
N SER A 157 -4.77 -2.08 -16.68
CA SER A 157 -3.71 -2.39 -17.63
C SER A 157 -3.47 -3.90 -17.74
N THR A 158 -2.54 -4.32 -18.61
CA THR A 158 -1.93 -5.65 -18.48
C THR A 158 -1.19 -5.75 -17.14
N CYS A 159 -1.04 -6.99 -16.64
CA CYS A 159 -0.32 -7.22 -15.39
C CYS A 159 1.19 -7.04 -15.58
N GLY A 160 1.84 -6.45 -14.58
CA GLY A 160 3.28 -6.48 -14.36
C GLY A 160 3.63 -7.44 -13.23
N GLU A 161 4.89 -7.84 -13.17
CA GLU A 161 5.44 -8.64 -12.08
C GLU A 161 6.67 -7.96 -11.50
N VAL A 162 6.72 -7.89 -10.17
CA VAL A 162 7.93 -7.51 -9.44
C VAL A 162 8.69 -8.78 -9.09
N VAL A 163 9.77 -9.04 -9.83
CA VAL A 163 10.64 -10.19 -9.62
C VAL A 163 11.73 -9.79 -8.62
N LEU A 164 11.76 -10.46 -7.49
CA LEU A 164 12.70 -10.20 -6.41
C LEU A 164 13.95 -11.08 -6.55
N ASN A 165 15.12 -10.50 -6.33
CA ASN A 165 16.38 -11.22 -6.23
C ASN A 165 16.70 -11.65 -4.79
N SER A 166 15.82 -11.33 -3.82
CA SER A 166 15.93 -11.65 -2.40
C SER A 166 14.60 -12.15 -1.85
N ASP A 167 14.63 -12.83 -0.68
CA ASP A 167 13.45 -13.39 -0.02
C ASP A 167 12.43 -12.36 0.48
N PHE A 168 12.76 -11.07 0.44
CA PHE A 168 11.89 -10.01 0.92
C PHE A 168 12.15 -8.66 0.24
N TYR A 169 11.08 -8.02 -0.23
CA TYR A 169 11.10 -6.70 -0.86
C TYR A 169 11.15 -5.58 0.20
N SER A 170 12.32 -5.44 0.82
CA SER A 170 12.59 -4.44 1.85
C SER A 170 12.69 -3.02 1.26
N TYR A 171 12.75 -2.01 2.14
CA TYR A 171 13.04 -0.63 1.74
C TYR A 171 14.38 -0.52 0.99
N ASP A 172 15.40 -1.21 1.48
CA ASP A 172 16.74 -1.21 0.87
C ASP A 172 16.71 -1.84 -0.54
N THR A 173 15.96 -2.92 -0.71
CA THR A 173 15.76 -3.58 -2.00
C THR A 173 15.00 -2.69 -2.99
N LYS A 174 14.11 -1.81 -2.50
CA LYS A 174 13.31 -0.91 -3.35
C LYS A 174 14.05 0.32 -3.83
N TYR A 175 14.94 0.88 -3.00
CA TYR A 175 15.48 2.23 -3.22
C TYR A 175 17.00 2.33 -3.17
N ILE A 176 17.70 1.34 -2.63
CA ILE A 176 19.15 1.37 -2.41
C ILE A 176 19.86 0.35 -3.30
N ASP A 177 19.27 -0.83 -3.51
CA ASP A 177 19.84 -1.88 -4.34
C ASP A 177 19.25 -1.86 -5.76
N ASP A 178 19.98 -1.29 -6.70
CA ASP A 178 19.58 -1.22 -8.13
C ASP A 178 19.34 -2.60 -8.77
N LYS A 179 19.75 -3.69 -8.12
CA LYS A 179 19.57 -5.08 -8.56
C LYS A 179 18.59 -5.87 -7.70
N GLY A 180 18.00 -5.23 -6.70
CA GLY A 180 17.15 -5.90 -5.72
C GLY A 180 15.80 -6.39 -6.26
N ALA A 181 15.27 -5.71 -7.27
CA ALA A 181 14.02 -6.06 -7.93
C ALA A 181 14.04 -5.71 -9.42
N GLN A 182 13.35 -6.51 -10.21
CA GLN A 182 13.12 -6.25 -11.63
C GLN A 182 11.61 -6.19 -11.90
N VAL A 183 11.17 -5.14 -12.59
CA VAL A 183 9.77 -5.04 -13.05
C VAL A 183 9.69 -5.60 -14.47
N VAL A 184 8.84 -6.61 -14.65
CA VAL A 184 8.59 -7.27 -15.94
C VAL A 184 7.17 -6.96 -16.41
N VAL A 185 7.03 -6.29 -17.54
CA VAL A 185 5.73 -5.96 -18.14
C VAL A 185 5.77 -6.33 -19.63
N PRO A 186 4.83 -7.15 -20.10
CA PRO A 186 3.79 -7.88 -19.37
C PRO A 186 4.37 -9.00 -18.50
N ALA A 187 3.69 -9.32 -17.40
CA ALA A 187 3.98 -10.50 -16.59
C ALA A 187 3.72 -11.79 -17.41
N ALA A 188 4.58 -12.79 -17.23
CA ALA A 188 4.37 -14.11 -17.85
C ALA A 188 3.26 -14.88 -17.10
N LEU A 189 2.01 -14.68 -17.52
CA LEU A 189 0.81 -15.29 -16.95
C LEU A 189 -0.01 -15.96 -18.05
N ASP A 190 -0.75 -17.00 -17.67
CA ASP A 190 -1.79 -17.53 -18.54
C ASP A 190 -2.87 -16.45 -18.77
N PRO A 191 -3.46 -16.35 -20.00
CA PRO A 191 -4.44 -15.32 -20.32
C PRO A 191 -5.61 -15.26 -19.33
N ASP A 192 -6.16 -16.42 -18.93
CA ASP A 192 -7.28 -16.49 -17.98
C ASP A 192 -6.89 -15.98 -16.58
N VAL A 193 -5.64 -16.19 -16.16
CA VAL A 193 -5.12 -15.71 -14.89
C VAL A 193 -4.91 -14.20 -14.95
N ASN A 194 -4.33 -13.69 -16.04
CA ASN A 194 -4.17 -12.25 -16.28
C ASN A 194 -5.52 -11.52 -16.22
N ASP A 195 -6.54 -12.05 -16.88
CA ASP A 195 -7.86 -11.43 -16.91
C ASP A 195 -8.55 -11.46 -15.54
N LYS A 196 -8.39 -12.54 -14.77
CA LYS A 196 -8.88 -12.61 -13.39
C LYS A 196 -8.20 -11.57 -12.48
N ILE A 197 -6.89 -11.42 -12.57
CA ILE A 197 -6.15 -10.43 -11.77
C ILE A 197 -6.62 -9.02 -12.12
N ARG A 198 -6.76 -8.70 -13.39
CA ARG A 198 -7.27 -7.40 -13.86
C ARG A 198 -8.68 -7.12 -13.35
N ALA A 199 -9.57 -8.12 -13.36
CA ALA A 199 -10.92 -7.99 -12.81
C ALA A 199 -10.87 -7.73 -11.29
N ILE A 200 -10.07 -8.49 -10.54
CA ILE A 200 -9.86 -8.30 -9.10
C ILE A 200 -9.30 -6.89 -8.79
N ALA A 201 -8.36 -6.40 -9.62
CA ALA A 201 -7.79 -5.08 -9.44
C ALA A 201 -8.82 -3.96 -9.61
N VAL A 202 -9.72 -4.08 -10.60
CA VAL A 202 -10.82 -3.13 -10.78
C VAL A 202 -11.80 -3.20 -9.61
N GLU A 203 -12.15 -4.39 -9.14
CA GLU A 203 -13.04 -4.58 -8.00
C GLU A 203 -12.43 -4.00 -6.71
N ALA A 204 -11.14 -4.26 -6.44
CA ALA A 204 -10.41 -3.68 -5.31
C ALA A 204 -10.37 -2.14 -5.38
N TYR A 205 -10.07 -1.59 -6.55
CA TYR A 205 -10.05 -0.15 -6.80
C TYR A 205 -11.40 0.51 -6.46
N GLN A 206 -12.50 -0.10 -6.90
CA GLN A 206 -13.84 0.40 -6.63
C GLN A 206 -14.23 0.24 -5.15
N ALA A 207 -13.92 -0.91 -4.54
CA ALA A 207 -14.21 -1.18 -3.13
C ALA A 207 -13.50 -0.21 -2.17
N LEU A 208 -12.33 0.28 -2.56
CA LEU A 208 -11.55 1.25 -1.79
C LEU A 208 -11.91 2.71 -2.09
N GLY A 209 -12.91 2.95 -2.95
CA GLY A 209 -13.33 4.30 -3.32
C GLY A 209 -12.24 5.08 -4.08
N CYS A 210 -11.38 4.38 -4.82
CA CYS A 210 -10.38 5.00 -5.66
C CYS A 210 -11.00 5.69 -6.87
N CYS A 211 -10.32 6.71 -7.40
CA CYS A 211 -10.66 7.40 -8.64
C CYS A 211 -9.38 7.89 -9.33
N GLY A 212 -9.50 8.34 -10.58
CA GLY A 212 -8.36 8.80 -11.37
C GLY A 212 -7.44 7.65 -11.75
N MET A 213 -6.42 7.40 -10.96
CA MET A 213 -5.42 6.35 -11.23
C MET A 213 -4.88 5.77 -9.92
N ALA A 214 -4.68 4.46 -9.90
CA ALA A 214 -3.96 3.77 -8.84
C ALA A 214 -3.20 2.55 -9.37
N ARG A 215 -2.19 2.10 -8.63
CA ARG A 215 -1.57 0.78 -8.80
C ARG A 215 -2.19 -0.18 -7.77
N VAL A 216 -2.62 -1.35 -8.24
CA VAL A 216 -3.25 -2.41 -7.46
C VAL A 216 -2.41 -3.69 -7.55
#